data_0b7061eff9f5b78ea1094507c6272316
#
_entry.id   0b7061eff9f5b78ea1094507c6272316
#
_cell.length_a   1.000
_cell.length_b   1.000
_cell.length_c   1.000
_cell.angle_alpha   90.00
_cell.angle_beta   90.00
_cell.angle_gamma   90.00
#
_symmetry.space_group_name_H-M   'P 1'
#
loop_
_entity.id
_entity.type
_entity.pdbx_description
1 polymer ?
#
loop_
_entity_poly.entity_id
_entity_poly.type
_entity_poly.pdbx_seq_one_letter_code
_entity_poly.pdbx_strand_id
1 'polypeptide(L)'
;ESDYAGDNTVLITGQDGDEANLANIVDGKQSMTVYKAVANEAVVTLDLAKAMLAGDTIDESLIEKSGWDFECAYDTESYETSDGNKCPSFLLVPTVVTKDNLQEALVDPGYYTMDDDGYLHPAN
;
A
#
# COMPACT_ATOMS: atom_id res chain seq x y z
N GLU A 1 -1.31 -23.52 -8.21
CA GLU A 1 -2.18 -22.35 -8.46
C GLU A 1 -3.28 -22.68 -9.47
N SER A 2 -2.95 -23.30 -10.62
CA SER A 2 -3.93 -23.62 -11.67
C SER A 2 -5.03 -24.60 -11.26
N ASP A 3 -4.80 -25.43 -10.23
CA ASP A 3 -5.74 -26.47 -9.80
C ASP A 3 -6.90 -25.90 -8.95
N TYR A 4 -6.79 -24.63 -8.51
CA TYR A 4 -7.73 -23.97 -7.61
C TYR A 4 -8.40 -22.73 -8.24
N ALA A 5 -8.10 -22.42 -9.50
CA ALA A 5 -8.73 -21.33 -10.22
C ALA A 5 -9.95 -21.83 -11.04
N GLY A 6 -10.90 -20.95 -11.30
CA GLY A 6 -12.12 -21.27 -12.06
C GLY A 6 -13.21 -21.90 -11.19
N ASP A 7 -13.86 -22.95 -11.68
CA ASP A 7 -15.05 -23.55 -11.06
C ASP A 7 -14.85 -24.14 -9.65
N ASN A 8 -13.62 -24.25 -9.16
CA ASN A 8 -13.28 -24.82 -7.85
C ASN A 8 -13.36 -23.84 -6.66
N THR A 9 -13.76 -22.61 -6.89
CA THR A 9 -14.14 -21.60 -5.88
C THR A 9 -13.18 -21.42 -4.69
N VAL A 10 -11.89 -21.62 -4.84
CA VAL A 10 -10.91 -21.23 -3.83
C VAL A 10 -10.51 -19.78 -4.07
N LEU A 11 -10.77 -18.92 -3.08
CA LEU A 11 -10.32 -17.54 -3.11
C LEU A 11 -8.83 -17.48 -2.78
N ILE A 12 -8.05 -16.98 -3.74
CA ILE A 12 -6.60 -16.78 -3.57
C ILE A 12 -6.39 -15.28 -3.32
N THR A 13 -5.78 -14.96 -2.19
CA THR A 13 -5.41 -13.60 -1.81
C THR A 13 -3.91 -13.43 -1.88
N GLY A 14 -3.45 -12.19 -2.04
CA GLY A 14 -2.05 -11.84 -2.05
C GLY A 14 -1.75 -10.63 -1.19
N GLN A 15 -0.48 -10.29 -1.12
CA GLN A 15 0.03 -9.08 -0.50
C GLN A 15 1.08 -8.48 -1.44
N ASP A 16 1.20 -7.15 -1.39
CA ASP A 16 2.00 -6.34 -2.29
C ASP A 16 1.49 -6.41 -3.75
N GLY A 17 2.15 -5.76 -4.66
CA GLY A 17 1.66 -5.59 -6.03
C GLY A 17 2.73 -5.93 -7.06
N ASP A 18 3.50 -7.02 -6.86
CA ASP A 18 4.44 -7.41 -7.89
C ASP A 18 3.73 -7.82 -9.20
N GLU A 19 4.39 -7.67 -10.34
CA GLU A 19 3.82 -7.90 -11.66
C GLU A 19 3.23 -9.31 -11.82
N ALA A 20 3.84 -10.31 -11.20
CA ALA A 20 3.37 -11.70 -11.29
C ALA A 20 2.03 -11.88 -10.55
N ASN A 21 1.86 -11.23 -9.40
CA ASN A 21 0.60 -11.24 -8.66
C ASN A 21 -0.49 -10.46 -9.41
N LEU A 22 -0.16 -9.29 -9.94
CA LEU A 22 -1.10 -8.48 -10.72
C LEU A 22 -1.53 -9.20 -12.00
N ALA A 23 -0.62 -9.87 -12.70
CA ALA A 23 -0.96 -10.72 -13.85
C ALA A 23 -1.92 -11.86 -13.47
N ASN A 24 -1.75 -12.48 -12.30
CA ASN A 24 -2.69 -13.50 -11.82
C ASN A 24 -4.09 -12.93 -11.52
N ILE A 25 -4.18 -11.67 -11.07
CA ILE A 25 -5.47 -10.98 -10.88
C ILE A 25 -6.13 -10.71 -12.24
N VAL A 26 -5.37 -10.19 -13.21
CA VAL A 26 -5.85 -9.97 -14.60
C VAL A 26 -6.38 -11.26 -15.21
N ASP A 27 -5.65 -12.36 -15.04
CA ASP A 27 -6.02 -13.69 -15.55
C ASP A 27 -7.18 -14.35 -14.77
N GLY A 28 -7.62 -13.77 -13.63
CA GLY A 28 -8.64 -14.36 -12.77
C GLY A 28 -8.19 -15.58 -11.95
N LYS A 29 -6.88 -15.78 -11.82
CA LYS A 29 -6.25 -16.85 -11.02
C LYS A 29 -6.09 -16.47 -9.55
N GLN A 30 -6.07 -15.17 -9.26
CA GLN A 30 -5.98 -14.59 -7.93
C GLN A 30 -7.11 -13.57 -7.74
N SER A 31 -7.79 -13.60 -6.60
CA SER A 31 -8.98 -12.80 -6.34
C SER A 31 -8.65 -11.35 -5.99
N MET A 32 -7.57 -11.15 -5.23
CA MET A 32 -7.17 -9.82 -4.78
C MET A 32 -5.73 -9.82 -4.26
N THR A 33 -5.16 -8.63 -4.12
CA THR A 33 -3.96 -8.38 -3.32
C THR A 33 -4.17 -7.15 -2.42
N VAL A 34 -3.38 -7.05 -1.36
CA VAL A 34 -3.31 -5.85 -0.51
C VAL A 34 -2.05 -5.08 -0.90
N TYR A 35 -2.26 -4.00 -1.65
CA TYR A 35 -1.17 -3.16 -2.15
C TYR A 35 -0.76 -2.12 -1.11
N LYS A 36 0.54 -2.01 -0.87
CA LYS A 36 1.16 -0.95 -0.07
C LYS A 36 2.04 -0.10 -0.98
N ALA A 37 1.74 1.19 -1.07
CA ALA A 37 2.52 2.13 -1.86
C ALA A 37 3.84 2.46 -1.16
N VAL A 38 4.91 1.74 -1.49
CA VAL A 38 6.25 1.92 -0.91
C VAL A 38 6.75 3.37 -1.09
N ALA A 39 6.38 4.05 -2.17
CA ALA A 39 6.69 5.45 -2.38
C ALA A 39 6.13 6.34 -1.27
N ASN A 40 4.90 6.08 -0.82
CA ASN A 40 4.26 6.83 0.27
C ASN A 40 4.96 6.55 1.62
N GLU A 41 5.34 5.29 1.87
CA GLU A 41 6.13 4.92 3.06
C GLU A 41 7.47 5.66 3.08
N ALA A 42 8.14 5.77 1.93
CA ALA A 42 9.40 6.50 1.82
C ALA A 42 9.23 8.00 2.07
N VAL A 43 8.15 8.61 1.56
CA VAL A 43 7.84 10.03 1.81
C VAL A 43 7.61 10.29 3.29
N VAL A 44 6.76 9.50 3.95
CA VAL A 44 6.51 9.62 5.40
C VAL A 44 7.81 9.47 6.20
N THR A 45 8.60 8.45 5.89
CA THR A 45 9.88 8.22 6.57
C THR A 45 10.84 9.40 6.43
N LEU A 46 10.94 9.97 5.23
CA LEU A 46 11.82 11.11 4.96
C LEU A 46 11.35 12.37 5.71
N ASP A 47 10.05 12.64 5.72
CA ASP A 47 9.51 13.82 6.41
C ASP A 47 9.59 13.69 7.93
N LEU A 48 9.38 12.48 8.47
CA LEU A 48 9.68 12.18 9.87
C LEU A 48 11.15 12.46 10.21
N ALA A 49 12.07 11.96 9.40
CA ALA A 49 13.50 12.18 9.63
C ALA A 49 13.87 13.67 9.58
N LYS A 50 13.31 14.44 8.63
CA LYS A 50 13.52 15.90 8.56
C LYS A 50 12.97 16.61 9.79
N ALA A 51 11.76 16.30 10.22
CA ALA A 51 11.14 16.89 11.40
C ALA A 51 11.95 16.59 12.68
N MET A 52 12.41 15.36 12.86
CA MET A 52 13.27 14.97 13.97
C MET A 52 14.60 15.74 13.98
N LEU A 53 15.24 15.89 12.82
CA LEU A 53 16.49 16.64 12.70
C LEU A 53 16.30 18.15 12.95
N ALA A 54 15.13 18.68 12.63
CA ALA A 54 14.76 20.07 12.92
C ALA A 54 14.42 20.31 14.40
N GLY A 55 14.22 19.24 15.19
CA GLY A 55 13.78 19.32 16.58
C GLY A 55 12.29 19.60 16.73
N ASP A 56 11.50 19.33 15.69
CA ASP A 56 10.05 19.49 15.71
C ASP A 56 9.39 18.41 16.57
N THR A 57 8.21 18.71 17.08
CA THR A 57 7.37 17.71 17.74
C THR A 57 6.82 16.75 16.72
N ILE A 58 6.98 15.45 16.98
CA ILE A 58 6.43 14.39 16.13
C ILE A 58 5.08 13.95 16.70
N ASP A 59 4.02 14.44 16.10
CA ASP A 59 2.64 14.14 16.48
C ASP A 59 1.72 14.19 15.25
N GLU A 60 0.42 14.04 15.46
CA GLU A 60 -0.61 14.06 14.40
C GLU A 60 -0.54 15.31 13.51
N SER A 61 -0.09 16.45 14.04
CA SER A 61 -0.01 17.71 13.27
C SER A 61 0.98 17.62 12.08
N LEU A 62 1.87 16.63 12.07
CA LEU A 62 2.79 16.41 10.96
C LEU A 62 2.04 16.00 9.69
N ILE A 63 0.91 15.28 9.81
CA ILE A 63 0.08 14.87 8.66
C ILE A 63 -0.41 16.11 7.91
N GLU A 64 -0.99 17.07 8.63
CA GLU A 64 -1.49 18.32 8.03
C GLU A 64 -0.36 19.18 7.45
N LYS A 65 0.77 19.28 8.18
CA LYS A 65 1.91 20.12 7.76
C LYS A 65 2.60 19.57 6.51
N SER A 66 2.66 18.25 6.37
CA SER A 66 3.33 17.59 5.24
C SER A 66 2.50 17.66 3.96
N GLY A 67 1.17 17.81 4.07
CA GLY A 67 0.29 17.93 2.92
C GLY A 67 0.29 16.70 2.01
N TRP A 68 0.42 15.52 2.60
CA TRP A 68 0.39 14.27 1.86
C TRP A 68 -0.96 14.09 1.15
N ASP A 69 -0.93 13.59 -0.06
CA ASP A 69 -2.11 13.34 -0.90
C ASP A 69 -2.67 11.91 -0.75
N PHE A 70 -2.21 11.19 0.27
CA PHE A 70 -2.64 9.84 0.62
C PHE A 70 -3.08 9.77 2.09
N GLU A 71 -3.88 8.76 2.41
CA GLU A 71 -4.42 8.57 3.76
C GLU A 71 -3.34 8.03 4.71
N CYS A 72 -3.19 8.72 5.84
CA CYS A 72 -2.29 8.33 6.92
C CYS A 72 -2.94 8.65 8.27
N ALA A 73 -2.89 7.70 9.19
CA ALA A 73 -3.38 7.86 10.56
C ALA A 73 -2.23 7.91 11.57
N TYR A 74 -2.38 8.69 12.63
CA TYR A 74 -1.45 8.71 13.76
C TYR A 74 -2.02 7.87 14.91
N ASP A 75 -1.30 6.83 15.31
CA ASP A 75 -1.69 5.89 16.35
C ASP A 75 -0.67 5.89 17.48
N THR A 76 -1.14 6.09 18.72
CA THR A 76 -0.31 6.11 19.92
C THR A 76 -0.53 4.91 20.84
N GLU A 77 -1.48 4.04 20.53
CA GLU A 77 -1.96 3.04 21.48
C GLU A 77 -1.74 1.58 21.04
N SER A 78 -1.78 1.31 19.73
CA SER A 78 -1.81 -0.07 19.24
C SER A 78 -0.48 -0.80 19.31
N TYR A 79 0.63 -0.07 19.34
CA TYR A 79 1.98 -0.66 19.31
C TYR A 79 2.74 -0.41 20.57
N GLU A 80 3.43 -1.45 21.05
CA GLU A 80 4.28 -1.41 22.24
C GLU A 80 5.65 -2.02 21.94
N THR A 81 6.68 -1.45 22.54
CA THR A 81 8.02 -2.04 22.57
C THR A 81 8.07 -3.21 23.55
N SER A 82 9.11 -4.05 23.51
CA SER A 82 9.27 -5.21 24.40
C SER A 82 9.33 -4.86 25.89
N ASP A 83 9.65 -3.63 26.24
CA ASP A 83 9.67 -3.09 27.60
C ASP A 83 8.39 -2.33 27.99
N GLY A 84 7.33 -2.45 27.18
CA GLY A 84 6.00 -1.94 27.47
C GLY A 84 5.79 -0.46 27.21
N ASN A 85 6.73 0.21 26.53
CA ASN A 85 6.54 1.60 26.13
C ASN A 85 5.66 1.67 24.86
N LYS A 86 4.75 2.64 24.83
CA LYS A 86 3.96 2.91 23.61
C LYS A 86 4.89 3.38 22.48
N CYS A 87 4.60 2.92 21.29
CA CYS A 87 5.32 3.26 20.07
C CYS A 87 4.41 4.06 19.13
N PRO A 88 4.41 5.40 19.19
CA PRO A 88 3.65 6.23 18.29
C PRO A 88 4.00 5.91 16.82
N SER A 89 2.99 5.71 16.00
CA SER A 89 3.15 5.19 14.64
C SER A 89 2.31 5.98 13.63
N PHE A 90 2.88 6.23 12.47
CA PHE A 90 2.15 6.75 11.31
C PHE A 90 1.77 5.56 10.43
N LEU A 91 0.46 5.33 10.32
CA LEU A 91 -0.12 4.17 9.65
C LEU A 91 -0.70 4.58 8.31
N LEU A 92 -0.10 4.08 7.24
CA LEU A 92 -0.63 4.25 5.90
C LEU A 92 -1.69 3.20 5.62
N VAL A 93 -2.77 3.61 4.95
CA VAL A 93 -3.87 2.71 4.61
C VAL A 93 -3.52 1.92 3.35
N PRO A 94 -3.45 0.59 3.43
CA PRO A 94 -3.21 -0.23 2.25
C PRO A 94 -4.46 -0.29 1.37
N THR A 95 -4.25 -0.47 0.06
CA THR A 95 -5.34 -0.55 -0.92
C THR A 95 -5.65 -2.00 -1.27
N VAL A 96 -6.91 -2.40 -1.15
CA VAL A 96 -7.38 -3.69 -1.68
C VAL A 96 -7.51 -3.58 -3.19
N VAL A 97 -6.76 -4.39 -3.91
CA VAL A 97 -6.73 -4.42 -5.37
C VAL A 97 -7.36 -5.71 -5.86
N THR A 98 -8.36 -5.57 -6.71
CA THR A 98 -9.07 -6.65 -7.40
C THR A 98 -9.06 -6.38 -8.90
N LYS A 99 -9.56 -7.31 -9.70
CA LYS A 99 -9.68 -7.12 -11.16
C LYS A 99 -10.54 -5.89 -11.52
N ASP A 100 -11.52 -5.54 -10.69
CA ASP A 100 -12.48 -4.48 -10.99
C ASP A 100 -11.95 -3.07 -10.75
N ASN A 101 -10.88 -2.93 -9.94
CA ASN A 101 -10.35 -1.62 -9.57
C ASN A 101 -8.86 -1.39 -9.91
N LEU A 102 -8.28 -2.21 -10.80
CA LEU A 102 -6.87 -2.09 -11.20
C LEU A 102 -6.52 -0.68 -11.71
N GLN A 103 -7.39 -0.10 -12.53
CA GLN A 103 -7.20 1.23 -13.10
C GLN A 103 -7.16 2.29 -11.98
N GLU A 104 -8.20 2.35 -11.16
CA GLU A 104 -8.36 3.34 -10.09
C GLU A 104 -7.29 3.19 -9.00
N ALA A 105 -6.97 1.95 -8.63
CA ALA A 105 -6.08 1.67 -7.52
C ALA A 105 -4.59 1.82 -7.85
N LEU A 106 -4.20 1.54 -9.09
CA LEU A 106 -2.78 1.42 -9.46
C LEU A 106 -2.34 2.32 -10.60
N VAL A 107 -3.20 2.54 -11.62
CA VAL A 107 -2.82 3.30 -12.81
C VAL A 107 -3.09 4.79 -12.62
N ASP A 108 -4.27 5.17 -12.17
CA ASP A 108 -4.64 6.58 -11.97
C ASP A 108 -3.73 7.31 -10.96
N PRO A 109 -3.29 6.67 -9.85
CA PRO A 109 -2.30 7.26 -8.96
C PRO A 109 -0.87 7.28 -9.52
N GLY A 110 -0.62 6.62 -10.66
CA GLY A 110 0.67 6.60 -11.33
C GLY A 110 1.67 5.58 -10.76
N TYR A 111 1.22 4.58 -10.03
CA TYR A 111 2.10 3.50 -9.53
C TYR A 111 2.46 2.49 -10.61
N TYR A 112 1.53 2.26 -11.54
CA TYR A 112 1.68 1.32 -12.65
C TYR A 112 1.19 1.95 -13.95
N THR A 113 1.63 1.37 -15.06
CA THR A 113 1.05 1.56 -16.40
C THR A 113 0.38 0.28 -16.83
N MET A 114 -0.64 0.38 -17.67
CA MET A 114 -1.35 -0.78 -18.22
C MET A 114 -1.07 -0.87 -19.72
N ASP A 115 -0.71 -2.07 -20.19
CA ASP A 115 -0.50 -2.33 -21.62
C ASP A 115 -1.83 -2.62 -22.36
N ASP A 116 -1.74 -2.84 -23.67
CA ASP A 116 -2.90 -3.08 -24.55
C ASP A 116 -3.63 -4.40 -24.22
N ASP A 117 -2.96 -5.35 -23.58
CA ASP A 117 -3.51 -6.64 -23.15
C ASP A 117 -4.08 -6.58 -21.71
N GLY A 118 -3.93 -5.44 -21.02
CA GLY A 118 -4.45 -5.17 -19.68
C GLY A 118 -3.51 -5.61 -18.55
N TYR A 119 -2.26 -5.96 -18.84
CA TYR A 119 -1.26 -6.24 -17.82
C TYR A 119 -0.60 -4.98 -17.30
N LEU A 120 -0.17 -5.06 -16.04
CA LEU A 120 0.36 -3.93 -15.30
C LEU A 120 1.88 -4.01 -15.19
N HIS A 121 2.54 -2.88 -15.43
CA HIS A 121 4.00 -2.70 -15.32
C HIS A 121 4.29 -1.52 -14.40
N PRO A 122 5.32 -1.58 -13.53
CA PRO A 122 5.70 -0.47 -12.67
C PRO A 122 5.91 0.81 -13.49
N ALA A 123 5.37 1.92 -13.03
CA ALA A 123 5.67 3.22 -13.60
C ALA A 123 7.13 3.61 -13.25
N ASN A 124 7.92 4.07 -14.23
CA ASN A 124 9.32 4.47 -14.04
C ASN A 124 9.43 5.83 -13.35
#